data_9d6039bc60fee7ea8ef04e2ec2e41f80
#
_entry.id   9d6039bc60fee7ea8ef04e2ec2e41f80
#
_cell.length_a   1.000
_cell.length_b   1.000
_cell.length_c   1.000
_cell.angle_alpha   90.00
_cell.angle_beta   90.00
_cell.angle_gamma   90.00
#
_symmetry.space_group_name_H-M   'P 1'
#
loop_
_entity.id
_entity.type
_entity.pdbx_description
1 polymer ?
#
loop_
_entity_poly.entity_id
_entity_poly.type
_entity_poly.pdbx_seq_one_letter_code
_entity_poly.pdbx_strand_id
1 'polypeptide(L)'
;MDDKILQKVVSSVTENVNEIRQREAKLSNFRQILPALLEKGLENINLSMFDDQTRVALLNAFGDEYVRKGRLPEAMKAFILAGNREKLTSLGSDYEKVGLFTNAIECYRLADNTEKLLKVGNRCLEEGKTGDAIRAFLAIKDVERLTRVGEDCLRKEKYDHAIEVFSAVGNKQKLAEVGDKALRERQLGYAAKAYELAGDQQRLSALGDTCLREGLFATAYKAYTMAGNMMMAQFVKENFGSQFAL
;
A
#
# COMPACT_ATOMS: atom_id res chain seq x y z
N MET A 1 45.12 22.00 -29.73
CA MET A 1 44.63 21.07 -28.66
C MET A 1 43.16 20.71 -28.81
N ASP A 2 42.38 21.56 -29.46
CA ASP A 2 40.91 21.41 -29.60
C ASP A 2 40.45 20.36 -30.61
N ASP A 3 41.25 20.13 -31.68
CA ASP A 3 40.84 19.25 -32.78
C ASP A 3 40.69 17.75 -32.38
N LYS A 4 41.54 17.26 -31.48
CA LYS A 4 41.49 15.91 -30.94
C LYS A 4 40.30 15.69 -30.00
N ILE A 5 39.90 16.72 -29.28
CA ILE A 5 38.73 16.68 -28.40
C ILE A 5 37.45 16.70 -29.24
N LEU A 6 37.39 17.53 -30.25
CA LEU A 6 36.29 17.61 -31.21
C LEU A 6 36.12 16.27 -31.97
N GLN A 7 37.19 15.64 -32.44
CA GLN A 7 37.14 14.33 -33.07
C GLN A 7 36.64 13.23 -32.13
N LYS A 8 37.06 13.23 -30.85
CA LYS A 8 36.54 12.28 -29.86
C LYS A 8 35.06 12.48 -29.55
N VAL A 9 34.61 13.73 -29.45
CA VAL A 9 33.20 14.04 -29.24
C VAL A 9 32.36 13.62 -30.43
N VAL A 10 32.82 13.92 -31.67
CA VAL A 10 32.12 13.52 -32.90
C VAL A 10 32.06 11.99 -33.04
N SER A 11 33.16 11.26 -32.77
CA SER A 11 33.15 9.79 -32.82
C SER A 11 32.17 9.20 -31.77
N SER A 12 32.21 9.69 -30.54
CA SER A 12 31.31 9.27 -29.48
C SER A 12 29.82 9.54 -29.80
N VAL A 13 29.51 10.71 -30.37
CA VAL A 13 28.16 11.07 -30.82
C VAL A 13 27.73 10.16 -31.97
N THR A 14 28.62 9.88 -32.94
CA THR A 14 28.32 9.02 -34.08
C THR A 14 28.09 7.57 -33.64
N GLU A 15 28.89 7.04 -32.72
CA GLU A 15 28.69 5.72 -32.14
C GLU A 15 27.34 5.64 -31.40
N ASN A 16 27.04 6.61 -30.55
CA ASN A 16 25.75 6.68 -29.85
C ASN A 16 24.54 6.73 -30.80
N VAL A 17 24.64 7.55 -31.88
CA VAL A 17 23.57 7.62 -32.91
C VAL A 17 23.39 6.29 -33.65
N ASN A 18 24.50 5.61 -33.98
CA ASN A 18 24.43 4.30 -34.63
C ASN A 18 23.86 3.21 -33.70
N GLU A 19 24.20 3.23 -32.43
CA GLU A 19 23.60 2.34 -31.44
C GLU A 19 22.08 2.60 -31.28
N ILE A 20 21.66 3.86 -31.22
CA ILE A 20 20.25 4.23 -31.17
C ILE A 20 19.50 3.72 -32.41
N ARG A 21 20.04 3.94 -33.61
CA ARG A 21 19.46 3.45 -34.87
C ARG A 21 19.36 1.92 -34.94
N GLN A 22 20.39 1.20 -34.48
CA GLN A 22 20.35 -0.27 -34.42
C GLN A 22 19.29 -0.76 -33.41
N ARG A 23 19.11 -0.07 -32.29
CA ARG A 23 18.07 -0.35 -31.30
C ARG A 23 16.68 -0.11 -31.86
N GLU A 24 16.47 1.03 -32.56
CA GLU A 24 15.20 1.33 -33.21
C GLU A 24 14.84 0.31 -34.30
N ALA A 25 15.83 -0.14 -35.08
CA ALA A 25 15.65 -1.21 -36.06
C ALA A 25 15.28 -2.54 -35.42
N LYS A 26 15.95 -2.93 -34.34
CA LYS A 26 15.58 -4.14 -33.57
C LYS A 26 14.16 -4.02 -32.99
N LEU A 27 13.82 -2.88 -32.39
CA LEU A 27 12.47 -2.64 -31.84
C LEU A 27 11.39 -2.61 -32.92
N SER A 28 11.69 -2.14 -34.14
CA SER A 28 10.73 -2.16 -35.25
C SER A 28 10.33 -3.58 -35.66
N ASN A 29 11.31 -4.51 -35.67
CA ASN A 29 11.05 -5.92 -35.92
C ASN A 29 10.17 -6.56 -34.83
N PHE A 30 10.37 -6.16 -33.55
CA PHE A 30 9.53 -6.64 -32.46
C PHE A 30 8.13 -6.07 -32.47
N ARG A 31 7.93 -4.85 -32.97
CA ARG A 31 6.58 -4.26 -33.08
C ARG A 31 5.64 -5.09 -33.96
N GLN A 32 6.15 -5.78 -34.95
CA GLN A 32 5.36 -6.65 -35.83
C GLN A 32 4.87 -7.91 -35.11
N ILE A 33 5.67 -8.48 -34.22
CA ILE A 33 5.34 -9.69 -33.47
C ILE A 33 4.73 -9.39 -32.10
N LEU A 34 4.76 -8.12 -31.66
CA LEU A 34 4.22 -7.68 -30.38
C LEU A 34 2.78 -8.13 -30.11
N PRO A 35 1.83 -8.04 -31.08
CA PRO A 35 0.45 -8.50 -30.88
C PRO A 35 0.37 -9.99 -30.56
N ALA A 36 1.12 -10.84 -31.26
CA ALA A 36 1.13 -12.28 -31.00
C ALA A 36 1.79 -12.64 -29.64
N LEU A 37 2.80 -11.87 -29.23
CA LEU A 37 3.42 -12.05 -27.92
C LEU A 37 2.49 -11.62 -26.78
N LEU A 38 1.70 -10.56 -26.98
CA LEU A 38 0.72 -10.08 -26.01
C LEU A 38 -0.40 -11.10 -25.75
N GLU A 39 -0.78 -11.89 -26.76
CA GLU A 39 -1.77 -12.96 -26.62
C GLU A 39 -1.25 -14.10 -25.72
N LYS A 40 0.05 -14.38 -25.75
CA LYS A 40 0.65 -15.34 -24.84
C LYS A 40 0.68 -14.91 -23.39
N GLY A 41 0.60 -13.61 -23.12
CA GLY A 41 0.78 -13.02 -21.79
C GLY A 41 2.24 -12.90 -21.39
N LEU A 42 2.54 -11.82 -20.66
CA LEU A 42 3.91 -11.44 -20.26
C LEU A 42 4.65 -12.57 -19.49
N GLU A 43 3.89 -13.36 -18.71
CA GLU A 43 4.41 -14.44 -17.87
C GLU A 43 4.91 -15.66 -18.67
N ASN A 44 4.47 -15.79 -19.92
CA ASN A 44 4.79 -16.92 -20.79
C ASN A 44 5.87 -16.58 -21.85
N ILE A 45 6.46 -15.39 -21.77
CA ILE A 45 7.47 -14.94 -22.70
C ILE A 45 8.86 -15.05 -22.07
N ASN A 46 9.73 -15.85 -22.68
CA ASN A 46 11.12 -15.92 -22.26
C ASN A 46 11.92 -14.76 -22.86
N LEU A 47 12.31 -13.83 -21.99
CA LEU A 47 13.14 -12.67 -22.35
C LEU A 47 14.62 -12.84 -21.97
N SER A 48 15.03 -14.00 -21.46
CA SER A 48 16.39 -14.22 -20.95
C SER A 48 17.48 -14.19 -22.04
N MET A 49 17.09 -14.38 -23.30
CA MET A 49 17.99 -14.32 -24.46
C MET A 49 18.39 -12.89 -24.87
N PHE A 50 17.70 -11.88 -24.35
CA PHE A 50 17.96 -10.48 -24.68
C PHE A 50 18.87 -9.84 -23.64
N ASP A 51 19.71 -8.94 -24.11
CA ASP A 51 20.45 -8.03 -23.21
C ASP A 51 19.48 -7.15 -22.40
N ASP A 52 19.96 -6.62 -21.26
CA ASP A 52 19.14 -5.88 -20.33
C ASP A 52 18.46 -4.67 -20.97
N GLN A 53 19.13 -3.98 -21.88
CA GLN A 53 18.58 -2.80 -22.53
C GLN A 53 17.46 -3.17 -23.50
N THR A 54 17.63 -4.21 -24.30
CA THR A 54 16.61 -4.74 -25.22
C THR A 54 15.42 -5.27 -24.43
N ARG A 55 15.67 -5.97 -23.31
CA ARG A 55 14.62 -6.47 -22.42
C ARG A 55 13.77 -5.35 -21.85
N VAL A 56 14.40 -4.28 -21.31
CA VAL A 56 13.70 -3.08 -20.79
C VAL A 56 12.90 -2.39 -21.89
N ALA A 57 13.46 -2.25 -23.09
CA ALA A 57 12.76 -1.63 -24.21
C ALA A 57 11.52 -2.42 -24.64
N LEU A 58 11.63 -3.75 -24.71
CA LEU A 58 10.52 -4.65 -25.00
C LEU A 58 9.42 -4.57 -23.91
N LEU A 59 9.80 -4.61 -22.64
CA LEU A 59 8.87 -4.51 -21.53
C LEU A 59 8.12 -3.18 -21.54
N ASN A 60 8.80 -2.08 -21.87
CA ASN A 60 8.15 -0.78 -22.06
C ASN A 60 7.16 -0.80 -23.24
N ALA A 61 7.53 -1.40 -24.37
CA ALA A 61 6.66 -1.55 -25.52
C ALA A 61 5.42 -2.41 -25.20
N PHE A 62 5.57 -3.48 -24.43
CA PHE A 62 4.45 -4.27 -23.91
C PHE A 62 3.54 -3.42 -23.04
N GLY A 63 4.12 -2.67 -22.10
CA GLY A 63 3.36 -1.79 -21.22
C GLY A 63 2.55 -0.75 -21.98
N ASP A 64 3.17 -0.08 -22.96
CA ASP A 64 2.49 0.91 -23.81
C ASP A 64 1.33 0.29 -24.62
N GLU A 65 1.52 -0.91 -25.15
CA GLU A 65 0.48 -1.61 -25.89
C GLU A 65 -0.66 -2.08 -24.97
N TYR A 66 -0.36 -2.52 -23.74
CA TYR A 66 -1.38 -2.84 -22.74
C TYR A 66 -2.18 -1.60 -22.34
N VAL A 67 -1.53 -0.44 -22.15
CA VAL A 67 -2.24 0.83 -21.90
C VAL A 67 -3.19 1.15 -23.07
N ARG A 68 -2.71 1.04 -24.32
CA ARG A 68 -3.52 1.29 -25.52
C ARG A 68 -4.74 0.37 -25.62
N LYS A 69 -4.61 -0.86 -25.13
CA LYS A 69 -5.72 -1.85 -25.07
C LYS A 69 -6.58 -1.73 -23.82
N GLY A 70 -6.33 -0.77 -22.94
CA GLY A 70 -7.04 -0.59 -21.68
C GLY A 70 -6.72 -1.65 -20.60
N ARG A 71 -5.68 -2.47 -20.82
CA ARG A 71 -5.24 -3.52 -19.90
C ARG A 71 -4.24 -2.95 -18.90
N LEU A 72 -4.73 -2.06 -18.04
CA LEU A 72 -3.88 -1.28 -17.12
C LEU A 72 -3.14 -2.14 -16.07
N PRO A 73 -3.71 -3.22 -15.50
CA PRO A 73 -2.99 -4.10 -14.59
C PRO A 73 -1.78 -4.78 -15.22
N GLU A 74 -1.91 -5.22 -16.47
CA GLU A 74 -0.80 -5.84 -17.21
C GLU A 74 0.24 -4.81 -17.61
N ALA A 75 -0.18 -3.60 -17.96
CA ALA A 75 0.73 -2.47 -18.21
C ALA A 75 1.57 -2.16 -16.97
N MET A 76 0.95 -2.14 -15.79
CA MET A 76 1.65 -1.93 -14.53
C MET A 76 2.72 -3.02 -14.30
N LYS A 77 2.39 -4.30 -14.49
CA LYS A 77 3.35 -5.42 -14.39
C LYS A 77 4.54 -5.22 -15.34
N ALA A 78 4.27 -4.86 -16.59
CA ALA A 78 5.31 -4.63 -17.59
C ALA A 78 6.25 -3.48 -17.21
N PHE A 79 5.72 -2.36 -16.75
CA PHE A 79 6.52 -1.20 -16.32
C PHE A 79 7.30 -1.47 -15.02
N ILE A 80 6.76 -2.28 -14.10
CA ILE A 80 7.50 -2.75 -12.91
C ILE A 80 8.71 -3.56 -13.32
N LEU A 81 8.54 -4.54 -14.21
CA LEU A 81 9.62 -5.38 -14.71
C LEU A 81 10.65 -4.58 -15.52
N ALA A 82 10.23 -3.52 -16.21
CA ALA A 82 11.10 -2.59 -16.91
C ALA A 82 11.83 -1.61 -15.96
N GLY A 83 11.42 -1.50 -14.70
CA GLY A 83 11.94 -0.49 -13.76
C GLY A 83 11.61 0.95 -14.17
N ASN A 84 10.57 1.16 -15.00
CA ASN A 84 10.27 2.47 -15.59
C ASN A 84 9.35 3.30 -14.70
N ARG A 85 9.95 4.11 -13.82
CA ARG A 85 9.24 4.97 -12.87
C ARG A 85 8.38 6.04 -13.54
N GLU A 86 8.83 6.58 -14.68
CA GLU A 86 8.06 7.60 -15.42
C GLU A 86 6.77 7.04 -15.99
N LYS A 87 6.84 5.85 -16.59
CA LYS A 87 5.66 5.16 -17.12
C LYS A 87 4.71 4.73 -16.01
N LEU A 88 5.23 4.27 -14.88
CA LEU A 88 4.41 3.99 -13.69
C LEU A 88 3.72 5.25 -13.17
N THR A 89 4.41 6.40 -13.14
CA THR A 89 3.81 7.67 -12.74
C THR A 89 2.70 8.10 -13.72
N SER A 90 2.92 7.96 -15.02
CA SER A 90 1.91 8.24 -16.04
C SER A 90 0.68 7.36 -15.89
N LEU A 91 0.90 6.05 -15.72
CA LEU A 91 -0.17 5.08 -15.49
C LEU A 91 -0.96 5.40 -14.21
N GLY A 92 -0.27 5.79 -13.13
CA GLY A 92 -0.91 6.27 -11.90
C GLY A 92 -1.81 7.47 -12.14
N SER A 93 -1.38 8.42 -13.00
CA SER A 93 -2.20 9.57 -13.36
C SER A 93 -3.44 9.17 -14.19
N ASP A 94 -3.35 8.14 -15.01
CA ASP A 94 -4.51 7.63 -15.75
C ASP A 94 -5.51 6.91 -14.82
N TYR A 95 -5.04 6.13 -13.85
CA TYR A 95 -5.89 5.56 -12.79
C TYR A 95 -6.57 6.67 -11.96
N GLU A 96 -5.83 7.74 -11.63
CA GLU A 96 -6.36 8.87 -10.86
C GLU A 96 -7.49 9.60 -11.62
N LYS A 97 -7.35 9.80 -12.94
CA LYS A 97 -8.39 10.42 -13.80
C LYS A 97 -9.72 9.66 -13.78
N VAL A 98 -9.66 8.34 -13.67
CA VAL A 98 -10.86 7.48 -13.61
C VAL A 98 -11.30 7.17 -12.18
N GLY A 99 -10.69 7.80 -11.18
CA GLY A 99 -11.06 7.68 -9.78
C GLY A 99 -10.63 6.38 -9.08
N LEU A 100 -9.74 5.60 -9.70
CA LEU A 100 -9.17 4.37 -9.15
C LEU A 100 -7.95 4.70 -8.27
N PHE A 101 -8.18 5.39 -7.14
CA PHE A 101 -7.11 5.93 -6.29
C PHE A 101 -6.20 4.87 -5.69
N THR A 102 -6.74 3.73 -5.27
CA THR A 102 -5.92 2.62 -4.76
C THR A 102 -4.84 2.20 -5.77
N ASN A 103 -5.21 2.07 -7.06
CA ASN A 103 -4.28 1.70 -8.13
C ASN A 103 -3.29 2.85 -8.44
N ALA A 104 -3.77 4.10 -8.43
CA ALA A 104 -2.92 5.27 -8.62
C ALA A 104 -1.84 5.37 -7.53
N ILE A 105 -2.22 5.20 -6.26
CA ILE A 105 -1.31 5.22 -5.10
C ILE A 105 -0.26 4.11 -5.25
N GLU A 106 -0.65 2.92 -5.66
CA GLU A 106 0.28 1.81 -5.86
C GLU A 106 1.28 2.10 -6.99
N CYS A 107 0.82 2.65 -8.12
CA CYS A 107 1.70 3.10 -9.20
C CYS A 107 2.69 4.17 -8.73
N TYR A 108 2.23 5.18 -7.99
CA TYR A 108 3.08 6.24 -7.47
C TYR A 108 4.08 5.73 -6.42
N ARG A 109 3.66 4.78 -5.58
CA ARG A 109 4.53 4.12 -4.59
C ARG A 109 5.65 3.34 -5.28
N LEU A 110 5.32 2.56 -6.31
CA LEU A 110 6.30 1.80 -7.10
C LEU A 110 7.22 2.71 -7.93
N ALA A 111 6.73 3.87 -8.34
CA ALA A 111 7.51 4.90 -9.01
C ALA A 111 8.38 5.72 -8.03
N ASP A 112 8.22 5.53 -6.71
CA ASP A 112 8.88 6.34 -5.67
C ASP A 112 8.58 7.85 -5.82
N ASN A 113 7.35 8.17 -6.26
CA ASN A 113 6.93 9.54 -6.52
C ASN A 113 6.17 10.14 -5.32
N THR A 114 6.95 10.63 -4.35
CA THR A 114 6.45 11.23 -3.10
C THR A 114 5.52 12.42 -3.35
N GLU A 115 5.80 13.25 -4.36
CA GLU A 115 4.99 14.42 -4.68
C GLU A 115 3.57 14.02 -5.13
N LYS A 116 3.47 13.03 -6.01
CA LYS A 116 2.19 12.50 -6.48
C LYS A 116 1.42 11.80 -5.37
N LEU A 117 2.11 11.02 -4.51
CA LEU A 117 1.49 10.39 -3.34
C LEU A 117 0.90 11.43 -2.39
N LEU A 118 1.62 12.53 -2.13
CA LEU A 118 1.12 13.61 -1.31
C LEU A 118 -0.13 14.27 -1.91
N LYS A 119 -0.09 14.57 -3.21
CA LYS A 119 -1.22 15.21 -3.91
C LYS A 119 -2.46 14.31 -3.92
N VAL A 120 -2.31 13.04 -4.26
CA VAL A 120 -3.44 12.09 -4.29
C VAL A 120 -3.98 11.83 -2.88
N GLY A 121 -3.13 11.75 -1.86
CA GLY A 121 -3.56 11.62 -0.46
C GLY A 121 -4.43 12.78 0.00
N ASN A 122 -4.04 14.02 -0.28
CA ASN A 122 -4.84 15.21 0.05
C ASN A 122 -6.17 15.20 -0.70
N ARG A 123 -6.16 14.90 -2.01
CA ARG A 123 -7.37 14.78 -2.81
C ARG A 123 -8.32 13.71 -2.28
N CYS A 124 -7.80 12.56 -1.86
CA CYS A 124 -8.60 11.51 -1.23
C CYS A 124 -9.28 12.00 0.07
N LEU A 125 -8.61 12.85 0.88
CA LEU A 125 -9.24 13.45 2.06
C LEU A 125 -10.39 14.39 1.67
N GLU A 126 -10.20 15.24 0.67
CA GLU A 126 -11.21 16.16 0.15
C GLU A 126 -12.44 15.41 -0.37
N GLU A 127 -12.22 14.27 -1.04
CA GLU A 127 -13.29 13.39 -1.55
C GLU A 127 -13.86 12.43 -0.49
N GLY A 128 -13.39 12.48 0.77
CA GLY A 128 -13.86 11.62 1.86
C GLY A 128 -13.38 10.16 1.80
N LYS A 129 -12.44 9.85 0.90
CA LYS A 129 -11.82 8.52 0.71
C LYS A 129 -10.69 8.31 1.73
N THR A 130 -11.06 8.27 3.01
CA THR A 130 -10.12 8.25 4.14
C THR A 130 -9.11 7.11 4.06
N GLY A 131 -9.55 5.89 3.67
CA GLY A 131 -8.68 4.72 3.57
C GLY A 131 -7.59 4.88 2.51
N ASP A 132 -7.91 5.46 1.34
CA ASP A 132 -6.91 5.73 0.30
C ASP A 132 -5.94 6.82 0.73
N ALA A 133 -6.42 7.87 1.42
CA ALA A 133 -5.56 8.91 1.98
C ALA A 133 -4.55 8.32 2.98
N ILE A 134 -5.00 7.45 3.88
CA ILE A 134 -4.12 6.74 4.83
C ILE A 134 -3.05 5.95 4.08
N ARG A 135 -3.43 5.17 3.05
CA ARG A 135 -2.47 4.41 2.23
C ARG A 135 -1.42 5.30 1.57
N ALA A 136 -1.84 6.44 1.01
CA ALA A 136 -0.92 7.38 0.39
C ALA A 136 0.08 7.96 1.40
N PHE A 137 -0.38 8.39 2.58
CA PHE A 137 0.49 8.95 3.61
C PHE A 137 1.37 7.89 4.29
N LEU A 138 0.90 6.65 4.42
CA LEU A 138 1.72 5.52 4.86
C LEU A 138 2.86 5.24 3.88
N ALA A 139 2.61 5.31 2.57
CA ALA A 139 3.62 5.08 1.55
C ALA A 139 4.79 6.09 1.63
N ILE A 140 4.50 7.33 2.02
CA ILE A 140 5.52 8.39 2.20
C ILE A 140 5.99 8.54 3.65
N LYS A 141 5.44 7.73 4.58
CA LYS A 141 5.73 7.76 6.02
C LYS A 141 5.51 9.15 6.65
N ASP A 142 4.48 9.87 6.22
CA ASP A 142 4.14 11.18 6.75
C ASP A 142 3.39 11.06 8.08
N VAL A 143 4.15 10.95 9.16
CA VAL A 143 3.63 10.76 10.52
C VAL A 143 2.71 11.92 10.96
N GLU A 144 3.02 13.14 10.56
CA GLU A 144 2.24 14.31 10.95
C GLU A 144 0.82 14.27 10.34
N ARG A 145 0.73 14.04 9.01
CA ARG A 145 -0.57 13.92 8.33
C ARG A 145 -1.34 12.70 8.80
N LEU A 146 -0.65 11.56 8.96
CA LEU A 146 -1.27 10.34 9.51
C LEU A 146 -1.89 10.63 10.88
N THR A 147 -1.15 11.28 11.80
CA THR A 147 -1.67 11.60 13.14
C THR A 147 -2.92 12.46 13.07
N ARG A 148 -2.92 13.51 12.23
CA ARG A 148 -4.10 14.36 12.02
C ARG A 148 -5.31 13.58 11.47
N VAL A 149 -5.07 12.70 10.50
CA VAL A 149 -6.12 11.83 9.94
C VAL A 149 -6.65 10.87 11.00
N GLY A 150 -5.77 10.26 11.79
CA GLY A 150 -6.16 9.37 12.89
C GLY A 150 -7.02 10.08 13.94
N GLU A 151 -6.68 11.32 14.31
CA GLU A 151 -7.46 12.14 15.24
C GLU A 151 -8.83 12.53 14.66
N ASP A 152 -8.91 12.86 13.37
CA ASP A 152 -10.18 13.11 12.70
C ASP A 152 -11.03 11.83 12.63
N CYS A 153 -10.44 10.69 12.34
CA CYS A 153 -11.10 9.39 12.37
C CYS A 153 -11.66 9.07 13.77
N LEU A 154 -10.85 9.29 14.82
CA LEU A 154 -11.27 9.07 16.20
C LEU A 154 -12.45 10.00 16.58
N ARG A 155 -12.41 11.25 16.16
CA ARG A 155 -13.50 12.22 16.40
C ARG A 155 -14.80 11.80 15.72
N LYS A 156 -14.70 11.23 14.50
CA LYS A 156 -15.81 10.74 13.66
C LYS A 156 -16.19 9.27 13.94
N GLU A 157 -15.64 8.66 15.00
CA GLU A 157 -15.92 7.27 15.41
C GLU A 157 -15.58 6.22 14.35
N LYS A 158 -14.68 6.55 13.42
CA LYS A 158 -14.10 5.61 12.47
C LYS A 158 -12.95 4.85 13.13
N TYR A 159 -13.30 3.97 14.08
CA TYR A 159 -12.34 3.31 14.97
C TYR A 159 -11.32 2.44 14.23
N ASP A 160 -11.75 1.74 13.17
CA ASP A 160 -10.89 0.93 12.31
C ASP A 160 -9.74 1.75 11.70
N HIS A 161 -10.04 2.90 11.09
CA HIS A 161 -9.04 3.79 10.53
C HIS A 161 -8.16 4.46 11.60
N ALA A 162 -8.73 4.84 12.73
CA ALA A 162 -7.95 5.41 13.84
C ALA A 162 -6.94 4.39 14.38
N ILE A 163 -7.36 3.14 14.58
CA ILE A 163 -6.50 2.04 15.02
C ILE A 163 -5.42 1.77 13.98
N GLU A 164 -5.77 1.68 12.69
CA GLU A 164 -4.83 1.48 11.59
C GLU A 164 -3.72 2.54 11.61
N VAL A 165 -4.11 3.81 11.67
CA VAL A 165 -3.16 4.93 11.68
C VAL A 165 -2.27 4.91 12.92
N PHE A 166 -2.85 4.89 14.12
CA PHE A 166 -2.05 4.98 15.33
C PHE A 166 -1.19 3.74 15.59
N SER A 167 -1.61 2.57 15.10
CA SER A 167 -0.77 1.37 15.08
C SER A 167 0.41 1.53 14.14
N ALA A 168 0.18 2.04 12.92
CA ALA A 168 1.23 2.23 11.92
C ALA A 168 2.28 3.27 12.35
N VAL A 169 1.87 4.33 13.05
CA VAL A 169 2.80 5.34 13.60
C VAL A 169 3.38 4.96 14.98
N GLY A 170 2.95 3.82 15.54
CA GLY A 170 3.42 3.34 16.83
C GLY A 170 2.98 4.16 18.05
N ASN A 171 1.90 4.92 17.94
CA ASN A 171 1.42 5.80 19.01
C ASN A 171 0.52 5.04 20.00
N LYS A 172 1.14 4.38 20.97
CA LYS A 172 0.45 3.59 21.99
C LYS A 172 -0.54 4.39 22.83
N GLN A 173 -0.19 5.64 23.14
CA GLN A 173 -1.08 6.52 23.93
C GLN A 173 -2.38 6.82 23.16
N LYS A 174 -2.27 7.17 21.88
CA LYS A 174 -3.44 7.39 21.04
C LYS A 174 -4.27 6.12 20.81
N LEU A 175 -3.63 4.96 20.72
CA LEU A 175 -4.34 3.67 20.68
C LEU A 175 -5.16 3.46 21.97
N ALA A 176 -4.59 3.74 23.15
CA ALA A 176 -5.32 3.65 24.40
C ALA A 176 -6.51 4.64 24.44
N GLU A 177 -6.35 5.88 23.95
CA GLU A 177 -7.45 6.86 23.81
C GLU A 177 -8.57 6.34 22.89
N VAL A 178 -8.20 5.69 21.77
CA VAL A 178 -9.18 5.03 20.88
C VAL A 178 -9.95 3.96 21.63
N GLY A 179 -9.25 3.12 22.39
CA GLY A 179 -9.87 2.08 23.21
C GLY A 179 -10.83 2.64 24.26
N ASP A 180 -10.41 3.71 24.97
CA ASP A 180 -11.23 4.37 25.98
C ASP A 180 -12.51 4.98 25.36
N LYS A 181 -12.42 5.59 24.17
CA LYS A 181 -13.60 6.11 23.47
C LYS A 181 -14.50 4.99 22.98
N ALA A 182 -13.94 3.97 22.33
CA ALA A 182 -14.69 2.83 21.86
C ALA A 182 -15.43 2.09 23.00
N LEU A 183 -14.80 1.98 24.18
CA LEU A 183 -15.43 1.37 25.35
C LEU A 183 -16.65 2.19 25.82
N ARG A 184 -16.53 3.52 25.90
CA ARG A 184 -17.67 4.39 26.23
C ARG A 184 -18.84 4.24 25.29
N GLU A 185 -18.56 4.04 23.99
CA GLU A 185 -19.56 3.82 22.94
C GLU A 185 -19.98 2.34 22.80
N ARG A 186 -19.59 1.51 23.80
CA ARG A 186 -19.89 0.04 23.85
C ARG A 186 -19.38 -0.74 22.64
N GLN A 187 -18.39 -0.23 21.96
CA GLN A 187 -17.70 -0.86 20.83
C GLN A 187 -16.58 -1.77 21.35
N LEU A 188 -16.95 -2.83 22.08
CA LEU A 188 -16.01 -3.68 22.84
C LEU A 188 -14.91 -4.30 21.98
N GLY A 189 -15.22 -4.66 20.72
CA GLY A 189 -14.25 -5.25 19.80
C GLY A 189 -13.15 -4.26 19.41
N TYR A 190 -13.50 -3.00 19.16
CA TYR A 190 -12.51 -1.95 18.87
C TYR A 190 -11.72 -1.58 20.13
N ALA A 191 -12.36 -1.53 21.29
CA ALA A 191 -11.67 -1.29 22.56
C ALA A 191 -10.61 -2.36 22.84
N ALA A 192 -10.97 -3.64 22.73
CA ALA A 192 -10.04 -4.75 22.91
C ALA A 192 -8.86 -4.67 21.94
N LYS A 193 -9.13 -4.48 20.63
CA LYS A 193 -8.09 -4.38 19.60
C LYS A 193 -7.15 -3.19 19.83
N ALA A 194 -7.69 -2.04 20.22
CA ALA A 194 -6.89 -0.84 20.47
C ALA A 194 -5.99 -1.01 21.69
N TYR A 195 -6.50 -1.57 22.79
CA TYR A 195 -5.70 -1.84 23.98
C TYR A 195 -4.64 -2.92 23.75
N GLU A 196 -4.98 -3.96 22.97
CA GLU A 196 -4.02 -5.00 22.57
C GLU A 196 -2.84 -4.39 21.83
N LEU A 197 -3.09 -3.58 20.79
CA LEU A 197 -2.07 -2.92 20.00
C LEU A 197 -1.29 -1.85 20.81
N ALA A 198 -1.93 -1.23 21.79
CA ALA A 198 -1.25 -0.36 22.76
C ALA A 198 -0.32 -1.14 23.72
N GLY A 199 -0.56 -2.45 23.89
CA GLY A 199 0.09 -3.28 24.89
C GLY A 199 -0.37 -2.96 26.31
N ASP A 200 -1.60 -2.43 26.48
CA ASP A 200 -2.14 -2.00 27.79
C ASP A 200 -2.92 -3.13 28.46
N GLN A 201 -2.16 -3.97 29.17
CA GLN A 201 -2.70 -5.13 29.89
C GLN A 201 -3.69 -4.73 30.99
N GLN A 202 -3.48 -3.56 31.61
CA GLN A 202 -4.39 -3.09 32.68
C GLN A 202 -5.77 -2.74 32.12
N ARG A 203 -5.80 -1.99 31.00
CA ARG A 203 -7.07 -1.65 30.33
C ARG A 203 -7.75 -2.87 29.73
N LEU A 204 -7.00 -3.86 29.21
CA LEU A 204 -7.56 -5.14 28.78
C LEU A 204 -8.20 -5.92 29.94
N SER A 205 -7.53 -5.99 31.12
CA SER A 205 -8.14 -6.60 32.30
C SER A 205 -9.40 -5.87 32.76
N ALA A 206 -9.38 -4.53 32.79
CA ALA A 206 -10.55 -3.72 33.15
C ALA A 206 -11.73 -3.89 32.16
N LEU A 207 -11.40 -4.08 30.88
CA LEU A 207 -12.41 -4.45 29.86
C LEU A 207 -13.02 -5.82 30.20
N GLY A 208 -12.19 -6.80 30.59
CA GLY A 208 -12.64 -8.11 31.08
C GLY A 208 -13.60 -7.98 32.26
N ASP A 209 -13.25 -7.16 33.27
CA ASP A 209 -14.10 -6.89 34.43
C ASP A 209 -15.46 -6.31 34.03
N THR A 210 -15.46 -5.40 33.07
CA THR A 210 -16.67 -4.77 32.55
C THR A 210 -17.55 -5.80 31.83
N CYS A 211 -16.97 -6.61 30.96
CA CYS A 211 -17.66 -7.67 30.23
C CYS A 211 -18.21 -8.74 31.21
N LEU A 212 -17.47 -9.08 32.26
CA LEU A 212 -17.92 -10.05 33.25
C LEU A 212 -19.15 -9.55 34.02
N ARG A 213 -19.15 -8.29 34.46
CA ARG A 213 -20.30 -7.65 35.12
C ARG A 213 -21.55 -7.59 34.23
N GLU A 214 -21.37 -7.47 32.92
CA GLU A 214 -22.45 -7.44 31.95
C GLU A 214 -22.91 -8.83 31.49
N GLY A 215 -22.30 -9.90 32.01
CA GLY A 215 -22.62 -11.28 31.63
C GLY A 215 -22.07 -11.68 30.26
N LEU A 216 -21.16 -10.91 29.70
CA LEU A 216 -20.50 -11.18 28.41
C LEU A 216 -19.30 -12.10 28.60
N PHE A 217 -19.53 -13.32 29.10
CA PHE A 217 -18.49 -14.23 29.60
C PHE A 217 -17.44 -14.60 28.54
N ALA A 218 -17.86 -14.88 27.29
CA ALA A 218 -16.93 -15.18 26.20
C ALA A 218 -15.98 -14.00 25.92
N THR A 219 -16.50 -12.78 25.94
CA THR A 219 -15.70 -11.55 25.70
C THR A 219 -14.79 -11.28 26.89
N ALA A 220 -15.28 -11.47 28.13
CA ALA A 220 -14.46 -11.35 29.34
C ALA A 220 -13.29 -12.32 29.32
N TYR A 221 -13.54 -13.61 29.01
CA TYR A 221 -12.50 -14.62 28.87
C TYR A 221 -11.41 -14.20 27.87
N LYS A 222 -11.83 -13.75 26.67
CA LYS A 222 -10.90 -13.27 25.65
C LYS A 222 -10.08 -12.07 26.13
N ALA A 223 -10.72 -11.08 26.76
CA ALA A 223 -10.07 -9.88 27.27
C ALA A 223 -9.02 -10.22 28.34
N TYR A 224 -9.33 -11.08 29.30
CA TYR A 224 -8.38 -11.54 30.30
C TYR A 224 -7.21 -12.34 29.71
N THR A 225 -7.51 -13.20 28.71
CA THR A 225 -6.46 -13.96 28.02
C THR A 225 -5.49 -13.01 27.27
N MET A 226 -6.02 -12.02 26.56
CA MET A 226 -5.21 -11.00 25.87
C MET A 226 -4.42 -10.13 26.86
N ALA A 227 -4.97 -9.87 28.03
CA ALA A 227 -4.29 -9.16 29.13
C ALA A 227 -3.20 -9.99 29.81
N GLY A 228 -3.10 -11.30 29.54
CA GLY A 228 -2.24 -12.21 30.29
C GLY A 228 -2.73 -12.48 31.73
N ASN A 229 -3.96 -12.08 32.08
CA ASN A 229 -4.58 -12.33 33.36
C ASN A 229 -5.18 -13.74 33.41
N MET A 230 -4.27 -14.74 33.50
CA MET A 230 -4.63 -16.15 33.43
C MET A 230 -5.51 -16.60 34.60
N MET A 231 -5.38 -15.99 35.77
CA MET A 231 -6.21 -16.29 36.93
C MET A 231 -7.67 -15.97 36.66
N MET A 232 -7.95 -14.76 36.18
CA MET A 232 -9.33 -14.35 35.82
C MET A 232 -9.87 -15.10 34.60
N ALA A 233 -9.04 -15.37 33.61
CA ALA A 233 -9.42 -16.18 32.46
C ALA A 233 -9.87 -17.59 32.89
N GLN A 234 -9.08 -18.24 33.76
CA GLN A 234 -9.40 -19.55 34.33
C GLN A 234 -10.69 -19.51 35.18
N PHE A 235 -10.85 -18.49 36.01
CA PHE A 235 -12.06 -18.29 36.80
C PHE A 235 -13.31 -18.21 35.90
N VAL A 236 -13.27 -17.40 34.85
CA VAL A 236 -14.39 -17.27 33.92
C VAL A 236 -14.68 -18.59 33.21
N LYS A 237 -13.63 -19.31 32.80
CA LYS A 237 -13.77 -20.61 32.13
C LYS A 237 -14.42 -21.67 33.04
N GLU A 238 -14.00 -21.76 34.27
CA GLU A 238 -14.50 -22.78 35.23
C GLU A 238 -15.94 -22.50 35.66
N ASN A 239 -16.30 -21.25 35.90
CA ASN A 239 -17.61 -20.90 36.43
C ASN A 239 -18.68 -20.65 35.38
N PHE A 240 -18.29 -20.20 34.16
CA PHE A 240 -19.21 -19.78 33.09
C PHE A 240 -18.93 -20.46 31.76
N GLY A 241 -17.94 -21.34 31.65
CA GLY A 241 -17.53 -21.97 30.40
C GLY A 241 -18.64 -22.75 29.67
N SER A 242 -19.63 -23.29 30.40
CA SER A 242 -20.79 -23.94 29.83
C SER A 242 -21.76 -23.01 29.08
N GLN A 243 -21.62 -21.67 29.29
CA GLN A 243 -22.48 -20.65 28.67
C GLN A 243 -21.90 -20.09 27.37
N PHE A 244 -20.68 -20.49 27.01
CA PHE A 244 -20.04 -20.14 25.73
C PHE A 244 -19.17 -21.29 25.25
N ALA A 245 -19.29 -21.62 23.95
CA ALA A 245 -18.40 -22.56 23.30
C ALA A 245 -17.01 -21.92 23.11
N LEU A 246 -15.95 -22.60 23.51
CA LEU A 246 -14.55 -22.21 23.26
C LEU A 246 -14.08 -22.76 21.92
#